data_80d9f992037acdaac17be8e726b4e7bd
#
_entry.id   80d9f992037acdaac17be8e726b4e7bd
#
_cell.length_a   1.000
_cell.length_b   1.000
_cell.length_c   1.000
_cell.angle_alpha   90.00
_cell.angle_beta   90.00
_cell.angle_gamma   90.00
#
_symmetry.space_group_name_H-M   'P 1'
#
loop_
_entity.id
_entity.type
_entity.pdbx_description
1 polymer ?
#
loop_
_entity_poly.entity_id
_entity_poly.type
_entity_poly.pdbx_seq_one_letter_code
_entity_poly.pdbx_strand_id
1 'polypeptide(L)'
;AKNTFFAHDKYKYTEELSLFATGGFMEPIEMKDIICAELDEHKAVDITILDVAHLTVMTDYFVICTAKSNKQVKALAEFVEEKMSENGIEPTHTDGMGEGKWAVLDYGGVIVHIFNDETRMFYCLEKLWADGKNVTKYNG
;
A
#
# COMPACT_ATOMS: atom_id res chain seq x y z
N ALA A 1 -8.13 11.24 14.95
CA ALA A 1 -7.75 12.56 15.34
C ALA A 1 -6.81 13.19 14.33
N LYS A 2 -5.52 13.30 14.64
CA LYS A 2 -4.58 13.96 13.72
C LYS A 2 -4.46 13.25 12.37
N ASN A 3 -4.39 11.93 12.39
CA ASN A 3 -4.29 11.14 11.16
C ASN A 3 -5.58 11.20 10.35
N THR A 4 -6.72 11.22 11.03
CA THR A 4 -8.03 11.33 10.41
C THR A 4 -8.15 12.63 9.62
N PHE A 5 -7.80 13.74 10.25
CA PHE A 5 -7.85 15.05 9.62
C PHE A 5 -6.91 15.13 8.41
N PHE A 6 -5.70 14.63 8.57
CA PHE A 6 -4.68 14.65 7.53
C PHE A 6 -5.11 13.85 6.29
N ALA A 7 -5.67 12.67 6.50
CA ALA A 7 -6.15 11.82 5.40
C ALA A 7 -7.30 12.48 4.64
N HIS A 8 -8.23 13.11 5.37
CA HIS A 8 -9.35 13.82 4.76
C HIS A 8 -8.86 14.98 3.88
N ASP A 9 -7.95 15.79 4.39
CA ASP A 9 -7.39 16.91 3.64
C ASP A 9 -6.66 16.43 2.39
N LYS A 10 -5.96 15.32 2.50
CA LYS A 10 -5.23 14.74 1.38
C LYS A 10 -6.16 14.34 0.23
N TYR A 11 -7.26 13.68 0.52
CA TYR A 11 -8.22 13.28 -0.51
C TYR A 11 -8.86 14.50 -1.17
N LYS A 12 -9.25 15.47 -0.38
CA LYS A 12 -9.82 16.71 -0.89
C LYS A 12 -8.84 17.44 -1.82
N TYR A 13 -7.58 17.53 -1.41
CA TYR A 13 -6.54 18.15 -2.18
C TYR A 13 -6.31 17.42 -3.51
N THR A 14 -6.30 16.10 -3.46
CA THR A 14 -6.11 15.26 -4.64
C THR A 14 -7.26 15.43 -5.64
N GLU A 15 -8.49 15.52 -5.16
CA GLU A 15 -9.65 15.77 -6.01
C GLU A 15 -9.54 17.11 -6.72
N GLU A 16 -9.15 18.15 -6.01
CA GLU A 16 -8.96 19.48 -6.61
C GLU A 16 -7.88 19.45 -7.67
N LEU A 17 -6.76 18.78 -7.39
CA LEU A 17 -5.68 18.63 -8.35
C LEU A 17 -6.09 17.87 -9.60
N SER A 18 -6.94 16.86 -9.46
CA SER A 18 -7.38 16.05 -10.58
C SER A 18 -8.23 16.84 -11.58
N LEU A 19 -8.85 17.93 -11.15
CA LEU A 19 -9.61 18.80 -12.02
C LEU A 19 -8.71 19.63 -12.94
N PHE A 20 -7.48 19.87 -12.52
CA PHE A 20 -6.56 20.77 -13.23
C PHE A 20 -5.33 20.06 -13.80
N ALA A 21 -4.99 18.89 -13.28
CA ALA A 21 -3.83 18.12 -13.70
C ALA A 21 -4.27 16.91 -14.53
N THR A 22 -3.60 16.67 -15.62
CA THR A 22 -3.86 15.49 -16.44
C THR A 22 -2.98 14.34 -15.95
N GLY A 23 -3.58 13.25 -15.46
CA GLY A 23 -2.89 12.00 -15.16
C GLY A 23 -2.24 11.87 -13.80
N GLY A 24 -2.45 12.84 -12.89
CA GLY A 24 -1.87 12.78 -11.55
C GLY A 24 -2.73 12.13 -10.48
N PHE A 25 -3.93 11.70 -10.82
CA PHE A 25 -4.87 11.10 -9.87
C PHE A 25 -5.32 9.73 -10.31
N MET A 26 -5.41 8.83 -9.35
CA MET A 26 -5.89 7.47 -9.58
C MET A 26 -6.74 7.03 -8.39
N GLU A 27 -7.85 6.37 -8.69
CA GLU A 27 -8.72 5.85 -7.64
C GLU A 27 -7.99 4.79 -6.80
N PRO A 28 -8.29 4.68 -5.49
CA PRO A 28 -7.64 3.68 -4.64
C PRO A 28 -7.75 2.25 -5.16
N ILE A 29 -8.90 1.89 -5.74
CA ILE A 29 -9.08 0.55 -6.27
C ILE A 29 -8.14 0.28 -7.46
N GLU A 30 -7.90 1.27 -8.30
CA GLU A 30 -6.97 1.15 -9.42
C GLU A 30 -5.52 1.04 -8.93
N MET A 31 -5.14 1.86 -7.95
CA MET A 31 -3.81 1.79 -7.32
C MET A 31 -3.58 0.41 -6.71
N LYS A 32 -4.56 -0.09 -5.97
CA LYS A 32 -4.49 -1.41 -5.35
C LYS A 32 -4.23 -2.49 -6.39
N ASP A 33 -4.94 -2.45 -7.51
CA ASP A 33 -4.82 -3.46 -8.55
C ASP A 33 -3.42 -3.42 -9.19
N ILE A 34 -2.92 -2.24 -9.49
CA ILE A 34 -1.58 -2.06 -10.07
C ILE A 34 -0.49 -2.54 -9.11
N ILE A 35 -0.61 -2.16 -7.85
CA ILE A 35 0.37 -2.53 -6.82
C ILE A 35 0.40 -4.04 -6.63
N CYS A 36 -0.77 -4.68 -6.52
CA CYS A 36 -0.83 -6.13 -6.35
C CYS A 36 -0.25 -6.88 -7.55
N ALA A 37 -0.55 -6.43 -8.76
CA ALA A 37 -0.03 -7.04 -9.97
C ALA A 37 1.50 -6.93 -10.03
N GLU A 38 2.04 -5.78 -9.65
CA GLU A 38 3.49 -5.56 -9.64
C GLU A 38 4.19 -6.44 -8.60
N LEU A 39 3.61 -6.52 -7.40
CA LEU A 39 4.14 -7.39 -6.35
C LEU A 39 4.13 -8.86 -6.78
N ASP A 40 3.06 -9.31 -7.40
CA ASP A 40 2.93 -10.69 -7.88
C ASP A 40 3.94 -10.99 -8.99
N GLU A 41 4.12 -10.08 -9.92
CA GLU A 41 5.09 -10.24 -11.00
C GLU A 41 6.51 -10.45 -10.47
N HIS A 42 6.85 -9.78 -9.38
CA HIS A 42 8.17 -9.86 -8.75
C HIS A 42 8.24 -10.86 -7.60
N LYS A 43 7.32 -11.82 -7.57
CA LYS A 43 7.36 -13.00 -6.69
C LYS A 43 7.13 -12.70 -5.22
N ALA A 44 6.41 -11.63 -4.89
CA ALA A 44 5.96 -11.43 -3.52
C ALA A 44 5.05 -12.59 -3.11
N VAL A 45 5.12 -12.97 -1.84
CA VAL A 45 4.40 -14.13 -1.31
C VAL A 45 3.23 -13.65 -0.45
N ASP A 46 2.12 -14.38 -0.52
CA ASP A 46 0.96 -14.16 0.33
C ASP A 46 0.48 -12.70 0.31
N ILE A 47 0.19 -12.21 -0.88
CA ILE A 47 -0.33 -10.86 -1.08
C ILE A 47 -1.76 -10.81 -0.57
N THR A 48 -1.98 -10.00 0.46
CA THR A 48 -3.26 -9.90 1.17
C THR A 48 -3.77 -8.47 1.07
N ILE A 49 -5.04 -8.32 0.72
CA ILE A 49 -5.70 -7.04 0.61
C ILE A 49 -6.71 -6.91 1.74
N LEU A 50 -6.63 -5.79 2.48
CA LEU A 50 -7.64 -5.46 3.49
C LEU A 50 -8.37 -4.19 3.03
N ASP A 51 -9.68 -4.30 2.88
CA ASP A 51 -10.54 -3.14 2.67
C ASP A 51 -10.84 -2.53 4.03
N VAL A 52 -10.33 -1.35 4.29
CA VAL A 52 -10.44 -0.70 5.60
C VAL A 52 -11.11 0.66 5.52
N ALA A 53 -11.71 0.99 4.39
CA ALA A 53 -12.36 2.29 4.21
C ALA A 53 -13.44 2.56 5.25
N HIS A 54 -14.13 1.52 5.70
CA HIS A 54 -15.18 1.62 6.73
C HIS A 54 -14.64 1.62 8.16
N LEU A 55 -13.34 1.37 8.36
CA LEU A 55 -12.72 1.28 9.67
C LEU A 55 -11.83 2.48 10.00
N THR A 56 -11.34 3.16 8.98
CA THR A 56 -10.44 4.29 9.16
C THR A 56 -10.57 5.27 8.00
N VAL A 57 -10.25 6.53 8.27
CA VAL A 57 -10.18 7.56 7.22
C VAL A 57 -8.76 7.73 6.69
N MET A 58 -7.80 7.00 7.24
CA MET A 58 -6.40 7.09 6.81
C MET A 58 -6.17 6.58 5.39
N THR A 59 -6.86 5.50 5.04
CA THR A 59 -6.66 4.84 3.75
C THR A 59 -7.89 3.98 3.43
N ASP A 60 -8.03 3.58 2.18
CA ASP A 60 -9.08 2.65 1.78
C ASP A 60 -8.61 1.20 1.82
N TYR A 61 -7.35 0.94 1.48
CA TYR A 61 -6.80 -0.41 1.42
C TYR A 61 -5.44 -0.50 2.08
N PHE A 62 -5.22 -1.60 2.79
CA PHE A 62 -3.88 -2.09 3.07
C PHE A 62 -3.56 -3.21 2.10
N VAL A 63 -2.39 -3.18 1.50
CA VAL A 63 -1.85 -4.28 0.72
C VAL A 63 -0.64 -4.80 1.49
N ILE A 64 -0.69 -6.05 1.90
CA ILE A 64 0.34 -6.66 2.73
C ILE A 64 0.91 -7.86 1.99
N CYS A 65 2.21 -7.98 1.96
CA CYS A 65 2.86 -9.14 1.36
C CYS A 65 4.12 -9.52 2.12
N THR A 66 4.64 -10.69 1.79
CA THR A 66 5.86 -11.23 2.37
C THR A 66 6.95 -11.34 1.30
N ALA A 67 8.16 -10.96 1.67
CA ALA A 67 9.36 -11.17 0.87
C ALA A 67 10.23 -12.24 1.56
N LYS A 68 11.01 -12.96 0.75
CA LYS A 68 11.83 -14.08 1.24
C LYS A 68 13.12 -13.61 1.92
N SER A 69 13.49 -12.36 1.76
CA SER A 69 14.72 -11.80 2.33
C SER A 69 14.58 -10.29 2.50
N ASN A 70 15.43 -9.71 3.33
CA ASN A 70 15.47 -8.25 3.48
C ASN A 70 15.81 -7.56 2.17
N LYS A 71 16.67 -8.17 1.37
CA LYS A 71 17.02 -7.65 0.04
C LYS A 71 15.77 -7.62 -0.86
N GLN A 72 14.96 -8.66 -0.82
CA GLN A 72 13.74 -8.70 -1.62
C GLN A 72 12.70 -7.69 -1.12
N VAL A 73 12.61 -7.44 0.18
CA VAL A 73 11.74 -6.37 0.71
C VAL A 73 12.06 -5.05 0.03
N LYS A 74 13.34 -4.70 -0.02
CA LYS A 74 13.79 -3.45 -0.65
C LYS A 74 13.50 -3.45 -2.15
N ALA A 75 13.77 -4.56 -2.81
CA ALA A 75 13.54 -4.67 -4.26
C ALA A 75 12.06 -4.54 -4.60
N LEU A 76 11.17 -5.20 -3.86
CA LEU A 76 9.73 -5.10 -4.07
C LEU A 76 9.24 -3.67 -3.89
N ALA A 77 9.73 -2.99 -2.85
CA ALA A 77 9.37 -1.60 -2.61
C ALA A 77 9.79 -0.70 -3.77
N GLU A 78 11.00 -0.89 -4.29
CA GLU A 78 11.49 -0.13 -5.43
C GLU A 78 10.68 -0.40 -6.70
N PHE A 79 10.30 -1.65 -6.95
CA PHE A 79 9.46 -2.00 -8.10
C PHE A 79 8.09 -1.33 -8.02
N VAL A 80 7.49 -1.32 -6.84
CA VAL A 80 6.20 -0.65 -6.63
C VAL A 80 6.35 0.86 -6.87
N GLU A 81 7.38 1.49 -6.29
CA GLU A 81 7.62 2.91 -6.48
C GLU A 81 7.81 3.26 -7.96
N GLU A 82 8.60 2.48 -8.66
CA GLU A 82 8.85 2.70 -10.08
C GLU A 82 7.57 2.58 -10.90
N LYS A 83 6.80 1.53 -10.65
CA LYS A 83 5.55 1.30 -11.36
C LYS A 83 4.54 2.41 -11.12
N MET A 84 4.39 2.85 -9.88
CA MET A 84 3.48 3.94 -9.54
C MET A 84 3.97 5.26 -10.13
N SER A 85 5.27 5.50 -10.14
CA SER A 85 5.87 6.68 -10.76
C SER A 85 5.58 6.74 -12.25
N GLU A 86 5.61 5.60 -12.94
CA GLU A 86 5.24 5.51 -14.36
C GLU A 86 3.79 5.95 -14.59
N ASN A 87 2.94 5.81 -13.59
CA ASN A 87 1.55 6.25 -13.63
C ASN A 87 1.34 7.65 -13.05
N GLY A 88 2.42 8.38 -12.79
CA GLY A 88 2.36 9.74 -12.28
C GLY A 88 2.05 9.83 -10.79
N ILE A 89 2.18 8.74 -10.04
CA ILE A 89 1.84 8.69 -8.62
C ILE A 89 3.10 8.45 -7.79
N GLU A 90 3.37 9.37 -6.86
CA GLU A 90 4.47 9.24 -5.93
C GLU A 90 3.93 8.98 -4.52
N PRO A 91 4.66 8.23 -3.67
CA PRO A 91 4.20 8.03 -2.30
C PRO A 91 4.34 9.33 -1.51
N THR A 92 3.40 9.57 -0.61
CA THR A 92 3.49 10.73 0.30
C THR A 92 4.45 10.45 1.44
N HIS A 93 4.66 9.19 1.74
CA HIS A 93 5.56 8.78 2.82
C HIS A 93 6.05 7.37 2.56
N THR A 94 7.32 7.13 2.85
CA THR A 94 7.93 5.80 2.83
C THR A 94 8.70 5.59 4.11
N ASP A 95 8.80 4.33 4.57
CA ASP A 95 9.53 3.99 5.76
C ASP A 95 10.07 2.56 5.65
N GLY A 96 11.12 2.26 6.43
CA GLY A 96 11.68 0.92 6.52
C GLY A 96 12.54 0.49 5.35
N MET A 97 12.77 1.36 4.38
CA MET A 97 13.52 1.01 3.16
C MET A 97 14.99 0.68 3.46
N GLY A 98 15.57 1.33 4.45
CA GLY A 98 16.99 1.12 4.77
C GLY A 98 17.28 -0.25 5.37
N GLU A 99 16.49 -0.69 6.32
CA GLU A 99 16.69 -1.96 7.02
C GLU A 99 16.15 -3.16 6.25
N GLY A 100 15.01 -3.00 5.61
CA GLY A 100 14.44 -4.04 4.77
C GLY A 100 13.72 -5.17 5.50
N LYS A 101 13.31 -4.94 6.74
CA LYS A 101 12.49 -5.93 7.47
C LYS A 101 11.00 -5.68 7.28
N TRP A 102 10.64 -4.42 7.15
CA TRP A 102 9.26 -3.99 6.96
C TRP A 102 9.29 -2.64 6.24
N ALA A 103 8.95 -2.65 4.97
CA ALA A 103 8.86 -1.44 4.17
C ALA A 103 7.41 -0.98 4.07
N VAL A 104 7.18 0.31 4.21
CA VAL A 104 5.87 0.93 4.12
C VAL A 104 5.89 1.97 3.01
N LEU A 105 4.90 1.91 2.13
CA LEU A 105 4.70 2.88 1.06
C LEU A 105 3.29 3.44 1.18
N ASP A 106 3.17 4.70 1.54
CA ASP A 106 1.87 5.36 1.74
C ASP A 106 1.49 6.15 0.50
N TYR A 107 0.48 5.68 -0.22
CA TYR A 107 -0.08 6.36 -1.39
C TYR A 107 -1.40 7.06 -1.08
N GLY A 108 -1.78 7.15 0.18
CA GLY A 108 -3.02 7.76 0.60
C GLY A 108 -4.19 6.78 0.59
N GLY A 109 -4.73 6.50 -0.58
CA GLY A 109 -5.82 5.53 -0.71
C GLY A 109 -5.38 4.09 -0.53
N VAL A 110 -4.09 3.82 -0.66
CA VAL A 110 -3.49 2.49 -0.43
C VAL A 110 -2.21 2.66 0.35
N ILE A 111 -2.05 1.87 1.39
CA ILE A 111 -0.80 1.77 2.14
C ILE A 111 -0.27 0.35 1.93
N VAL A 112 0.95 0.26 1.40
CA VAL A 112 1.60 -1.02 1.10
C VAL A 112 2.53 -1.39 2.24
N HIS A 113 2.42 -2.63 2.72
CA HIS A 113 3.27 -3.18 3.77
C HIS A 113 3.99 -4.41 3.22
N ILE A 114 5.30 -4.34 3.11
CA ILE A 114 6.14 -5.43 2.62
C ILE A 114 7.00 -5.90 3.79
N PHE A 115 6.80 -7.14 4.22
CA PHE A 115 7.48 -7.71 5.38
C PHE A 115 8.40 -8.84 4.95
N ASN A 116 9.47 -9.09 5.73
CA ASN A 116 10.08 -10.40 5.69
C ASN A 116 9.19 -11.36 6.50
N ASP A 117 9.42 -12.70 6.40
CA ASP A 117 8.58 -13.69 7.05
C ASP A 117 8.47 -13.49 8.55
N GLU A 118 9.58 -13.30 9.21
CA GLU A 118 9.65 -13.18 10.66
C GLU A 118 8.89 -11.96 11.15
N THR A 119 9.09 -10.82 10.51
CA THR A 119 8.45 -9.56 10.91
C THR A 119 6.94 -9.62 10.69
N ARG A 120 6.48 -10.21 9.60
CA ARG A 120 5.05 -10.36 9.35
C ARG A 120 4.38 -11.20 10.42
N MET A 121 4.99 -12.31 10.80
CA MET A 121 4.46 -13.19 11.84
C MET A 121 4.43 -12.50 13.19
N PHE A 122 5.45 -11.70 13.50
CA PHE A 122 5.55 -10.99 14.77
C PHE A 122 4.46 -9.94 14.92
N TYR A 123 4.28 -9.09 13.92
CA TYR A 123 3.32 -7.98 14.02
C TYR A 123 1.90 -8.36 13.71
N CYS A 124 1.66 -9.36 12.86
CA CYS A 124 0.32 -9.84 12.50
C CYS A 124 -0.66 -8.70 12.18
N LEU A 125 -0.24 -7.79 11.31
CA LEU A 125 -1.01 -6.58 11.01
C LEU A 125 -2.44 -6.89 10.54
N GLU A 126 -2.63 -8.00 9.83
CA GLU A 126 -3.93 -8.44 9.37
C GLU A 126 -4.95 -8.60 10.52
N LYS A 127 -4.49 -9.06 11.67
CA LYS A 127 -5.38 -9.27 12.82
C LYS A 127 -5.91 -7.99 13.42
N LEU A 128 -5.17 -6.90 13.28
CA LEU A 128 -5.59 -5.60 13.80
C LEU A 128 -6.73 -4.99 12.99
N TRP A 129 -6.77 -5.28 11.69
CA TRP A 129 -7.67 -4.61 10.77
C TRP A 129 -8.69 -5.53 10.13
N ALA A 130 -8.62 -6.85 10.34
CA ALA A 130 -9.57 -7.80 9.77
C ALA A 130 -10.88 -7.78 10.56
N ASP A 131 -12.02 -7.76 9.86
CA ASP A 131 -13.35 -7.79 10.47
C ASP A 131 -14.13 -9.07 10.12
N GLY A 132 -13.47 -10.03 9.48
CA GLY A 132 -14.08 -11.28 9.04
C GLY A 132 -14.62 -11.26 7.62
N LYS A 133 -14.73 -10.09 6.99
CA LYS A 133 -15.30 -9.94 5.65
C LYS A 133 -14.42 -9.12 4.71
N ASN A 134 -13.45 -8.41 5.25
CA ASN A 134 -12.69 -7.40 4.50
C ASN A 134 -11.32 -7.87 4.02
N VAL A 135 -11.00 -9.14 4.18
CA VAL A 135 -9.70 -9.70 3.79
C VAL A 135 -9.84 -10.51 2.51
N THR A 136 -9.00 -10.21 1.54
CA THR A 136 -8.96 -10.93 0.26
C THR A 136 -7.52 -11.30 -0.07
N LYS A 137 -7.31 -12.55 -0.48
CA LYS A 137 -6.00 -12.96 -0.99
C LYS A 137 -5.94 -12.65 -2.48
N TYR A 138 -4.82 -12.08 -2.91
CA TYR A 138 -4.64 -11.78 -4.32
C TYR A 138 -4.27 -13.06 -5.08
N ASN A 139 -4.99 -13.33 -6.16
CA ASN A 139 -4.73 -14.44 -7.07
C ASN A 139 -4.56 -13.85 -8.48
N GLY A 140 -3.32 -13.58 -8.83
CA GLY A 140 -2.95 -12.88 -10.05
C GLY A 140 -3.34 -13.47 -11.40
#